data_d9b40d723e086eb221cadd453d8844cf
#
_entry.id   d9b40d723e086eb221cadd453d8844cf
#
_cell.length_a   1.000
_cell.length_b   1.000
_cell.length_c   1.000
_cell.angle_alpha   90.00
_cell.angle_beta   90.00
_cell.angle_gamma   90.00
#
_symmetry.space_group_name_H-M   'P 1'
#
loop_
_entity.id
_entity.type
_entity.pdbx_description
1 polymer ?
#
loop_
_entity_poly.entity_id
_entity_poly.type
_entity_poly.pdbx_seq_one_letter_code
_entity_poly.pdbx_strand_id
1 'polypeptide(L)'
;VAPGTKPLLLLIDGHSLAFRSFYAFAKGGDGGLSTKAGVPTSVTYGFLKALLDNCKGLKPNGLVVAFDTAEPTFRHEADAAYKAHRDVAPEHFFADLANLQQILAESLDIPLAMAPGFEADDVLGTLANRAANAGWRVRILSGDRDLFQLVDDERDIAVLYMGGGPYAKNSGPSEIRREGVIAKLGVTPEEVVDLKALTGDSSDNIPGVKGVGPKTAISLLKEFEHVDGIYAALEALEQAGPKAKDPKGVLKGALIEKLRVDKGNAYRSRMLAEILIDIPLPSEPRLELGAVQAEALAGSLEELELYSLVKQVPNFAQLFSAVPPQPSEGSSPAGGKAVTAAAQTATSGSPEAKPPEEAPALPALEPQLITSPEALAALVQRLNDCTDPGRPVALDTETTSLNPFQAELVGVGVAWGDGPGELAYIPIGHHLPEQLPAQQSQASGDIQELLKIPSGTSTESAPGGCTSLQPPQQIQQLPLAAV
;
A
#
# COMPACT_ATOMS: atom_id res chain seq x y z
N VAL A 1 23.34 19.30 -4.43
CA VAL A 1 22.67 19.61 -5.71
C VAL A 1 23.28 20.91 -6.21
N ALA A 2 23.72 20.97 -7.48
CA ALA A 2 24.18 22.22 -8.07
C ALA A 2 23.05 23.27 -7.97
N PRO A 3 23.36 24.58 -7.73
CA PRO A 3 22.32 25.59 -7.60
C PRO A 3 21.50 25.61 -8.90
N GLY A 4 20.18 25.35 -8.78
CA GLY A 4 19.24 25.38 -9.91
C GLY A 4 18.74 24.01 -10.43
N THR A 5 19.25 22.88 -9.96
CA THR A 5 18.70 21.56 -10.35
C THR A 5 17.64 21.10 -9.32
N LYS A 6 16.44 20.80 -9.83
CA LYS A 6 15.37 20.22 -8.99
C LYS A 6 15.84 18.89 -8.36
N PRO A 7 15.51 18.61 -7.09
CA PRO A 7 15.84 17.34 -6.45
C PRO A 7 15.15 16.18 -7.17
N LEU A 8 15.75 14.99 -7.12
CA LEU A 8 15.24 13.76 -7.72
C LEU A 8 14.64 12.84 -6.65
N LEU A 9 13.38 12.52 -6.79
CA LEU A 9 12.68 11.51 -6.01
C LEU A 9 12.61 10.21 -6.80
N LEU A 10 13.01 9.10 -6.18
CA LEU A 10 12.78 7.75 -6.67
C LEU A 10 11.61 7.13 -5.89
N LEU A 11 10.53 6.84 -6.59
CA LEU A 11 9.40 6.07 -6.09
C LEU A 11 9.54 4.62 -6.57
N ILE A 12 9.35 3.65 -5.70
CA ILE A 12 9.51 2.23 -6.04
C ILE A 12 8.19 1.51 -5.80
N ASP A 13 7.74 0.80 -6.83
CA ASP A 13 6.70 -0.22 -6.72
C ASP A 13 7.29 -1.45 -6.02
N GLY A 14 6.96 -1.57 -4.73
CA GLY A 14 7.53 -2.56 -3.84
C GLY A 14 7.18 -3.99 -4.24
N HIS A 15 5.90 -4.25 -4.54
CA HIS A 15 5.47 -5.58 -4.96
C HIS A 15 6.02 -5.98 -6.33
N SER A 16 6.02 -5.08 -7.31
CA SER A 16 6.58 -5.36 -8.64
C SER A 16 8.06 -5.74 -8.57
N LEU A 17 8.85 -4.98 -7.79
CA LEU A 17 10.27 -5.28 -7.62
C LEU A 17 10.51 -6.54 -6.77
N ALA A 18 9.68 -6.79 -5.74
CA ALA A 18 9.75 -7.98 -4.89
C ALA A 18 9.45 -9.25 -5.67
N PHE A 19 8.35 -9.29 -6.44
CA PHE A 19 8.02 -10.41 -7.31
C PHE A 19 9.10 -10.68 -8.35
N ARG A 20 9.61 -9.62 -8.99
CA ARG A 20 10.71 -9.74 -9.94
C ARG A 20 11.94 -10.36 -9.29
N SER A 21 12.28 -9.95 -8.08
CA SER A 21 13.40 -10.48 -7.30
C SER A 21 13.17 -11.95 -6.95
N PHE A 22 11.99 -12.29 -6.47
CA PHE A 22 11.60 -13.64 -6.13
C PHE A 22 11.76 -14.59 -7.31
N TYR A 23 11.11 -14.30 -8.45
CA TYR A 23 11.14 -15.14 -9.64
C TYR A 23 12.51 -15.19 -10.32
N ALA A 24 13.39 -14.21 -10.10
CA ALA A 24 14.76 -14.27 -10.63
C ALA A 24 15.59 -15.40 -10.00
N PHE A 25 15.28 -15.79 -8.77
CA PHE A 25 15.99 -16.81 -7.99
C PHE A 25 15.21 -18.11 -7.81
N ALA A 26 13.90 -18.15 -8.08
CA ALA A 26 13.05 -19.32 -7.93
C ALA A 26 13.28 -20.42 -9.02
N LYS A 27 14.38 -20.31 -9.78
CA LYS A 27 14.70 -21.28 -10.84
C LYS A 27 15.11 -22.62 -10.25
N GLY A 28 14.36 -23.68 -10.57
CA GLY A 28 14.77 -25.05 -10.37
C GLY A 28 13.94 -25.87 -9.38
N GLY A 29 12.82 -25.36 -8.87
CA GLY A 29 11.93 -26.14 -7.98
C GLY A 29 12.32 -26.15 -6.50
N ASP A 30 13.47 -25.57 -6.12
CA ASP A 30 14.01 -25.60 -4.74
C ASP A 30 13.64 -24.34 -3.91
N GLY A 31 12.60 -23.59 -4.27
CA GLY A 31 12.09 -22.48 -3.47
C GLY A 31 12.94 -21.19 -3.48
N GLY A 32 14.04 -21.13 -4.20
CA GLY A 32 14.90 -19.95 -4.30
C GLY A 32 16.07 -19.91 -3.30
N LEU A 33 16.53 -18.70 -2.94
CA LEU A 33 17.58 -18.51 -1.94
C LEU A 33 17.00 -18.61 -0.53
N SER A 34 17.74 -19.27 0.36
CA SER A 34 17.41 -19.34 1.78
C SER A 34 18.67 -19.44 2.63
N THR A 35 18.57 -19.12 3.91
CA THR A 35 19.60 -19.40 4.90
C THR A 35 19.74 -20.91 5.15
N LYS A 36 20.78 -21.33 5.83
CA LYS A 36 20.96 -22.75 6.29
C LYS A 36 19.82 -23.21 7.20
N ALA A 37 19.18 -22.29 7.91
CA ALA A 37 18.01 -22.55 8.75
C ALA A 37 16.69 -22.60 7.95
N GLY A 38 16.71 -22.36 6.62
CA GLY A 38 15.55 -22.38 5.76
C GLY A 38 14.77 -21.05 5.67
N VAL A 39 15.30 -19.96 6.22
CA VAL A 39 14.66 -18.63 6.10
C VAL A 39 14.79 -18.16 4.65
N PRO A 40 13.69 -17.82 3.94
CA PRO A 40 13.75 -17.37 2.56
C PRO A 40 14.39 -15.99 2.44
N THR A 41 15.21 -15.78 1.38
CA THR A 41 16.01 -14.56 1.20
C THR A 41 16.07 -14.06 -0.26
N SER A 42 15.31 -14.67 -1.17
CA SER A 42 15.30 -14.30 -2.60
C SER A 42 14.80 -12.88 -2.86
N VAL A 43 13.73 -12.50 -2.17
CA VAL A 43 13.12 -11.16 -2.27
C VAL A 43 14.07 -10.12 -1.73
N THR A 44 14.52 -10.31 -0.49
CA THR A 44 15.42 -9.38 0.20
C THR A 44 16.72 -9.19 -0.57
N TYR A 45 17.37 -10.28 -1.00
CA TYR A 45 18.59 -10.20 -1.77
C TYR A 45 18.42 -9.47 -3.09
N GLY A 46 17.43 -9.90 -3.88
CA GLY A 46 17.19 -9.35 -5.22
C GLY A 46 16.78 -7.89 -5.20
N PHE A 47 15.90 -7.55 -4.25
CA PHE A 47 15.41 -6.18 -4.08
C PHE A 47 16.53 -5.22 -3.67
N LEU A 48 17.28 -5.54 -2.60
CA LEU A 48 18.36 -4.68 -2.12
C LEU A 48 19.47 -4.52 -3.14
N LYS A 49 19.78 -5.59 -3.90
CA LYS A 49 20.73 -5.52 -5.02
C LYS A 49 20.23 -4.58 -6.12
N ALA A 50 18.99 -4.73 -6.55
CA ALA A 50 18.40 -3.86 -7.58
C ALA A 50 18.29 -2.41 -7.12
N LEU A 51 17.89 -2.18 -5.86
CA LEU A 51 17.86 -0.86 -5.24
C LEU A 51 19.22 -0.19 -5.30
N LEU A 52 20.28 -0.88 -4.85
CA LEU A 52 21.64 -0.38 -4.86
C LEU A 52 22.13 -0.04 -6.28
N ASP A 53 21.89 -0.96 -7.24
CA ASP A 53 22.34 -0.78 -8.61
C ASP A 53 21.63 0.39 -9.32
N ASN A 54 20.33 0.57 -9.10
CA ASN A 54 19.59 1.70 -9.64
C ASN A 54 20.03 3.03 -9.02
N CYS A 55 20.20 3.08 -7.70
CA CYS A 55 20.58 4.30 -7.01
C CYS A 55 22.02 4.75 -7.29
N LYS A 56 22.95 3.82 -7.61
CA LYS A 56 24.31 4.19 -8.08
C LYS A 56 24.27 5.07 -9.33
N GLY A 57 23.37 4.76 -10.26
CA GLY A 57 23.22 5.53 -11.50
C GLY A 57 22.45 6.83 -11.31
N LEU A 58 21.36 6.77 -10.58
CA LEU A 58 20.41 7.87 -10.43
C LEU A 58 20.82 8.92 -9.39
N LYS A 59 21.44 8.49 -8.29
CA LYS A 59 21.78 9.32 -7.12
C LYS A 59 20.59 10.18 -6.66
N PRO A 60 19.47 9.54 -6.25
CA PRO A 60 18.27 10.26 -5.85
C PRO A 60 18.53 11.09 -4.58
N ASN A 61 17.78 12.18 -4.44
CA ASN A 61 17.77 13.00 -3.22
C ASN A 61 16.70 12.54 -2.24
N GLY A 62 15.76 11.76 -2.72
CA GLY A 62 14.67 11.18 -1.95
C GLY A 62 14.27 9.81 -2.48
N LEU A 63 13.65 9.01 -1.60
CA LEU A 63 13.23 7.65 -1.93
C LEU A 63 12.07 7.22 -1.06
N VAL A 64 11.04 6.65 -1.67
CA VAL A 64 9.88 6.04 -1.01
C VAL A 64 9.55 4.73 -1.71
N VAL A 65 9.19 3.70 -0.94
CA VAL A 65 8.72 2.42 -1.48
C VAL A 65 7.24 2.27 -1.16
N ALA A 66 6.41 2.06 -2.17
CA ALA A 66 4.99 1.81 -2.00
C ALA A 66 4.70 0.30 -2.02
N PHE A 67 3.81 -0.15 -1.12
CA PHE A 67 3.33 -1.53 -1.08
C PHE A 67 1.81 -1.57 -1.06
N ASP A 68 1.23 -2.63 -1.63
CA ASP A 68 -0.19 -2.93 -1.45
C ASP A 68 -0.45 -3.38 -0.02
N THR A 69 -1.66 -3.16 0.44
CA THR A 69 -2.18 -3.71 1.69
C THR A 69 -2.97 -4.99 1.43
N ALA A 70 -3.29 -5.72 2.49
CA ALA A 70 -4.08 -6.95 2.37
C ALA A 70 -5.58 -6.69 2.16
N GLU A 71 -6.03 -5.48 2.45
CA GLU A 71 -7.44 -5.10 2.37
C GLU A 71 -7.91 -5.01 0.91
N PRO A 72 -9.18 -5.36 0.64
CA PRO A 72 -9.80 -5.11 -0.65
C PRO A 72 -9.77 -3.63 -1.01
N THR A 73 -9.57 -3.33 -2.28
CA THR A 73 -9.57 -1.96 -2.77
C THR A 73 -10.94 -1.59 -3.36
N PHE A 74 -11.19 -0.29 -3.57
CA PHE A 74 -12.41 0.19 -4.23
C PHE A 74 -12.66 -0.49 -5.59
N ARG A 75 -11.60 -0.98 -6.27
CA ARG A 75 -11.73 -1.73 -7.54
C ARG A 75 -12.35 -3.11 -7.31
N HIS A 76 -12.00 -3.79 -6.22
CA HIS A 76 -12.61 -5.07 -5.84
C HIS A 76 -14.07 -4.90 -5.42
N GLU A 77 -14.41 -3.79 -4.78
CA GLU A 77 -15.80 -3.44 -4.43
C GLU A 77 -16.64 -3.15 -5.69
N ALA A 78 -16.05 -2.49 -6.68
CA ALA A 78 -16.72 -2.15 -7.93
C ALA A 78 -16.86 -3.35 -8.89
N ASP A 79 -15.92 -4.29 -8.86
CA ASP A 79 -15.95 -5.51 -9.68
C ASP A 79 -15.24 -6.67 -8.97
N ALA A 80 -16.02 -7.60 -8.42
CA ALA A 80 -15.49 -8.79 -7.73
C ALA A 80 -14.63 -9.71 -8.63
N ALA A 81 -14.71 -9.55 -9.96
CA ALA A 81 -13.87 -10.28 -10.91
C ALA A 81 -12.49 -9.63 -11.10
N TYR A 82 -12.29 -8.39 -10.66
CA TYR A 82 -11.01 -7.68 -10.77
C TYR A 82 -9.91 -8.46 -10.06
N LYS A 83 -8.83 -8.82 -10.78
CA LYS A 83 -7.68 -9.60 -10.30
C LYS A 83 -8.01 -10.97 -9.67
N ALA A 84 -9.26 -11.43 -9.74
CA ALA A 84 -9.72 -12.66 -9.05
C ALA A 84 -9.03 -13.96 -9.52
N HIS A 85 -8.38 -13.95 -10.66
CA HIS A 85 -7.67 -15.13 -11.21
C HIS A 85 -6.15 -15.10 -10.92
N ARG A 86 -5.65 -14.09 -10.21
CA ARG A 86 -4.24 -14.04 -9.82
C ARG A 86 -3.93 -15.12 -8.81
N ASP A 87 -2.88 -15.89 -9.09
CA ASP A 87 -2.39 -16.91 -8.16
C ASP A 87 -1.92 -16.23 -6.85
N VAL A 88 -2.23 -16.86 -5.73
CA VAL A 88 -1.72 -16.43 -4.42
C VAL A 88 -0.22 -16.69 -4.38
N ALA A 89 0.54 -15.66 -3.99
CA ALA A 89 1.97 -15.82 -3.83
C ALA A 89 2.28 -16.89 -2.75
N PRO A 90 3.38 -17.65 -2.89
CA PRO A 90 3.78 -18.65 -1.90
C PRO A 90 4.04 -18.01 -0.52
N GLU A 91 3.76 -18.75 0.56
CA GLU A 91 3.97 -18.27 1.93
C GLU A 91 5.38 -17.75 2.21
N HIS A 92 6.40 -18.42 1.65
CA HIS A 92 7.79 -18.00 1.79
C HIS A 92 8.12 -16.67 1.08
N PHE A 93 7.31 -16.23 0.10
CA PHE A 93 7.40 -14.90 -0.47
C PHE A 93 7.05 -13.83 0.56
N PHE A 94 5.94 -14.01 1.28
CA PHE A 94 5.49 -13.04 2.28
C PHE A 94 6.42 -12.96 3.49
N ALA A 95 6.98 -14.10 3.93
CA ALA A 95 7.96 -14.12 5.02
C ALA A 95 9.24 -13.33 4.65
N ASP A 96 9.75 -13.51 3.42
CA ASP A 96 10.92 -12.77 2.92
C ASP A 96 10.58 -11.28 2.67
N LEU A 97 9.37 -10.99 2.20
CA LEU A 97 8.90 -9.60 2.03
C LEU A 97 8.85 -8.85 3.36
N ALA A 98 8.40 -9.49 4.44
CA ALA A 98 8.38 -8.89 5.77
C ALA A 98 9.80 -8.55 6.26
N ASN A 99 10.77 -9.46 6.08
CA ASN A 99 12.18 -9.20 6.39
C ASN A 99 12.71 -7.99 5.57
N LEU A 100 12.38 -7.94 4.29
CA LEU A 100 12.76 -6.81 3.44
C LEU A 100 12.17 -5.48 3.96
N GLN A 101 10.87 -5.45 4.26
CA GLN A 101 10.20 -4.24 4.75
C GLN A 101 10.82 -3.75 6.05
N GLN A 102 11.14 -4.66 6.97
CA GLN A 102 11.85 -4.30 8.20
C GLN A 102 13.21 -3.68 7.92
N ILE A 103 14.04 -4.28 7.06
CA ILE A 103 15.35 -3.73 6.68
C ILE A 103 15.22 -2.35 6.03
N LEU A 104 14.24 -2.16 5.13
CA LEU A 104 14.02 -0.88 4.48
C LEU A 104 13.67 0.22 5.50
N ALA A 105 12.74 -0.08 6.42
CA ALA A 105 12.27 0.89 7.39
C ALA A 105 13.27 1.15 8.52
N GLU A 106 13.80 0.10 9.15
CA GLU A 106 14.59 0.22 10.39
C GLU A 106 16.08 0.42 10.13
N SER A 107 16.65 -0.28 9.12
CA SER A 107 18.09 -0.23 8.87
C SER A 107 18.48 0.80 7.81
N LEU A 108 17.66 0.98 6.76
CA LEU A 108 17.93 1.93 5.69
C LEU A 108 17.23 3.27 5.88
N ASP A 109 16.30 3.38 6.83
CA ASP A 109 15.48 4.57 7.10
C ASP A 109 14.76 5.09 5.82
N ILE A 110 14.23 4.13 5.04
CA ILE A 110 13.47 4.40 3.82
C ILE A 110 11.97 4.34 4.16
N PRO A 111 11.20 5.40 3.91
CA PRO A 111 9.77 5.41 4.14
C PRO A 111 9.04 4.36 3.30
N LEU A 112 8.15 3.60 3.93
CA LEU A 112 7.21 2.70 3.29
C LEU A 112 5.84 3.39 3.24
N ALA A 113 5.24 3.44 2.06
CA ALA A 113 3.94 4.07 1.85
C ALA A 113 2.90 3.02 1.47
N MET A 114 1.78 3.02 2.19
CA MET A 114 0.64 2.12 1.98
C MET A 114 -0.64 2.90 2.27
N ALA A 115 -1.72 2.54 1.59
CA ALA A 115 -3.03 3.15 1.82
C ALA A 115 -4.12 2.07 1.78
N PRO A 116 -4.75 1.71 2.92
CA PRO A 116 -5.85 0.76 2.96
C PRO A 116 -6.99 1.17 2.00
N GLY A 117 -7.53 0.21 1.27
CA GLY A 117 -8.57 0.46 0.26
C GLY A 117 -8.07 0.95 -1.10
N PHE A 118 -6.76 1.17 -1.26
CA PHE A 118 -6.11 1.59 -2.52
C PHE A 118 -4.94 0.67 -2.86
N GLU A 119 -4.52 0.68 -4.11
CA GLU A 119 -3.37 -0.08 -4.58
C GLU A 119 -2.07 0.74 -4.46
N ALA A 120 -0.92 0.06 -4.45
CA ALA A 120 0.38 0.71 -4.48
C ALA A 120 0.51 1.71 -5.66
N ASP A 121 -0.13 1.41 -6.80
CA ASP A 121 -0.14 2.29 -7.97
C ASP A 121 -0.80 3.64 -7.68
N ASP A 122 -1.91 3.65 -6.92
CA ASP A 122 -2.59 4.88 -6.50
C ASP A 122 -1.74 5.68 -5.50
N VAL A 123 -1.03 4.97 -4.62
CA VAL A 123 -0.05 5.59 -3.70
C VAL A 123 1.09 6.23 -4.50
N LEU A 124 1.66 5.51 -5.48
CA LEU A 124 2.71 6.02 -6.36
C LEU A 124 2.24 7.23 -7.18
N GLY A 125 1.03 7.16 -7.75
CA GLY A 125 0.41 8.26 -8.50
C GLY A 125 0.23 9.50 -7.64
N THR A 126 -0.28 9.33 -6.42
CA THR A 126 -0.50 10.42 -5.47
C THR A 126 0.82 11.06 -5.04
N LEU A 127 1.82 10.25 -4.66
CA LEU A 127 3.14 10.76 -4.26
C LEU A 127 3.86 11.44 -5.43
N ALA A 128 3.78 10.87 -6.65
CA ALA A 128 4.37 11.49 -7.85
C ALA A 128 3.75 12.85 -8.14
N ASN A 129 2.41 12.95 -8.06
CA ASN A 129 1.67 14.18 -8.26
C ASN A 129 2.07 15.26 -7.22
N ARG A 130 2.04 14.90 -5.93
CA ARG A 130 2.40 15.82 -4.82
C ARG A 130 3.86 16.27 -4.89
N ALA A 131 4.79 15.33 -5.12
CA ALA A 131 6.21 15.64 -5.24
C ALA A 131 6.53 16.55 -6.44
N ALA A 132 5.94 16.29 -7.61
CA ALA A 132 6.14 17.14 -8.78
C ALA A 132 5.60 18.57 -8.54
N ASN A 133 4.44 18.71 -7.86
CA ASN A 133 3.91 20.01 -7.44
C ASN A 133 4.82 20.73 -6.43
N ALA A 134 5.54 19.96 -5.59
CA ALA A 134 6.55 20.48 -4.67
C ALA A 134 7.92 20.76 -5.35
N GLY A 135 8.02 20.61 -6.66
CA GLY A 135 9.22 20.93 -7.44
C GLY A 135 10.25 19.81 -7.55
N TRP A 136 9.90 18.57 -7.23
CA TRP A 136 10.76 17.42 -7.45
C TRP A 136 10.67 16.93 -8.90
N ARG A 137 11.76 16.34 -9.40
CA ARG A 137 11.74 15.43 -10.53
C ARG A 137 11.39 14.04 -10.00
N VAL A 138 10.53 13.30 -10.68
CA VAL A 138 10.06 12.01 -10.18
C VAL A 138 10.43 10.89 -11.14
N ARG A 139 10.95 9.79 -10.59
CA ARG A 139 11.17 8.54 -11.31
C ARG A 139 10.46 7.42 -10.57
N ILE A 140 9.58 6.69 -11.27
CA ILE A 140 8.82 5.58 -10.72
C ILE A 140 9.42 4.28 -11.25
N LEU A 141 10.01 3.47 -10.37
CA LEU A 141 10.61 2.18 -10.73
C LEU A 141 9.55 1.08 -10.60
N SER A 142 9.13 0.53 -11.73
CA SER A 142 8.16 -0.58 -11.78
C SER A 142 8.32 -1.43 -13.05
N GLY A 143 7.81 -2.65 -13.01
CA GLY A 143 7.62 -3.52 -14.18
C GLY A 143 6.23 -3.39 -14.80
N ASP A 144 5.35 -2.56 -14.24
CA ASP A 144 3.98 -2.37 -14.72
C ASP A 144 3.90 -1.27 -15.77
N ARG A 145 3.14 -1.54 -16.84
CA ARG A 145 2.88 -0.57 -17.92
C ARG A 145 1.73 0.37 -17.60
N ASP A 146 0.94 0.06 -16.59
CA ASP A 146 -0.18 0.88 -16.18
C ASP A 146 0.29 2.22 -15.65
N LEU A 147 1.47 2.22 -15.00
CA LEU A 147 2.12 3.43 -14.55
C LEU A 147 2.56 4.37 -15.68
N PHE A 148 2.49 3.94 -16.96
CA PHE A 148 2.76 4.84 -18.09
C PHE A 148 1.75 5.97 -18.21
N GLN A 149 0.54 5.82 -17.65
CA GLN A 149 -0.45 6.90 -17.55
C GLN A 149 0.00 8.06 -16.66
N LEU A 150 1.00 7.83 -15.78
CA LEU A 150 1.55 8.85 -14.89
C LEU A 150 2.69 9.67 -15.51
N VAL A 151 3.16 9.30 -16.70
CA VAL A 151 4.26 9.98 -17.38
C VAL A 151 3.84 11.40 -17.77
N ASP A 152 4.63 12.38 -17.34
CA ASP A 152 4.41 13.80 -17.60
C ASP A 152 5.76 14.50 -17.81
N ASP A 153 6.08 14.81 -19.05
CA ASP A 153 7.37 15.42 -19.40
C ASP A 153 7.48 16.87 -18.92
N GLU A 154 6.36 17.60 -18.82
CA GLU A 154 6.35 19.00 -18.36
C GLU A 154 6.66 19.11 -16.87
N ARG A 155 6.15 18.13 -16.10
CA ARG A 155 6.37 18.04 -14.65
C ARG A 155 7.57 17.17 -14.27
N ASP A 156 8.29 16.63 -15.30
CA ASP A 156 9.44 15.73 -15.17
C ASP A 156 9.14 14.45 -14.36
N ILE A 157 8.00 13.83 -14.65
CA ILE A 157 7.62 12.51 -14.13
C ILE A 157 7.88 11.48 -15.25
N ALA A 158 8.70 10.46 -14.96
CA ALA A 158 8.97 9.37 -15.88
C ALA A 158 8.99 8.02 -15.17
N VAL A 159 8.72 6.95 -15.92
CA VAL A 159 8.75 5.57 -15.41
C VAL A 159 10.08 4.93 -15.77
N LEU A 160 10.75 4.37 -14.77
CA LEU A 160 11.90 3.49 -14.93
C LEU A 160 11.35 2.06 -15.10
N TYR A 161 11.09 1.71 -16.33
CA TYR A 161 10.44 0.45 -16.68
C TYR A 161 11.41 -0.72 -16.64
N MET A 162 11.14 -1.68 -15.77
CA MET A 162 11.87 -2.93 -15.65
C MET A 162 11.35 -3.96 -16.68
N GLY A 163 11.34 -3.60 -17.98
CA GLY A 163 10.81 -4.44 -19.05
C GLY A 163 11.57 -5.75 -19.24
N GLY A 164 10.87 -6.72 -19.84
CA GLY A 164 11.39 -8.08 -20.06
C GLY A 164 11.24 -8.92 -18.80
N GLY A 165 10.68 -10.13 -18.87
CA GLY A 165 10.44 -10.99 -17.72
C GLY A 165 11.67 -11.16 -16.81
N PRO A 166 11.56 -11.88 -15.69
CA PRO A 166 12.63 -12.03 -14.68
C PRO A 166 13.95 -12.57 -15.25
N TYR A 167 13.95 -12.96 -16.51
CA TYR A 167 15.08 -13.53 -17.24
C TYR A 167 15.65 -12.62 -18.34
N ALA A 168 15.19 -11.38 -18.47
CA ALA A 168 15.75 -10.46 -19.44
C ALA A 168 17.24 -10.23 -19.11
N LYS A 169 18.09 -10.76 -19.97
CA LYS A 169 19.53 -10.56 -19.88
C LYS A 169 19.83 -9.12 -20.19
N ASN A 170 20.45 -8.44 -19.23
CA ASN A 170 21.15 -7.17 -19.36
C ASN A 170 20.29 -5.92 -19.59
N SER A 171 20.56 -5.03 -18.76
CA SER A 171 20.39 -3.61 -18.66
C SER A 171 19.42 -3.24 -17.57
N GLY A 172 19.80 -2.20 -16.81
CA GLY A 172 18.93 -1.55 -15.85
C GLY A 172 17.61 -1.12 -16.49
N PRO A 173 16.71 -0.54 -15.74
CA PRO A 173 15.41 -0.13 -16.23
C PRO A 173 15.57 0.93 -17.34
N SER A 174 14.64 0.92 -18.29
CA SER A 174 14.55 1.94 -19.32
C SER A 174 13.73 3.12 -18.82
N GLU A 175 14.26 4.33 -18.91
CA GLU A 175 13.47 5.54 -18.63
C GLU A 175 12.44 5.74 -19.75
N ILE A 176 11.17 5.68 -19.38
CA ILE A 176 10.04 5.87 -20.28
C ILE A 176 9.44 7.24 -20.05
N ARG A 177 9.50 8.04 -21.09
CA ARG A 177 8.87 9.35 -21.23
C ARG A 177 7.76 9.28 -22.28
N ARG A 178 7.08 10.38 -22.55
CA ARG A 178 5.96 10.47 -23.50
C ARG A 178 6.22 9.72 -24.82
N GLU A 179 7.33 9.96 -25.48
CA GLU A 179 7.67 9.27 -26.73
C GLU A 179 7.84 7.74 -26.54
N GLY A 180 8.39 7.35 -25.39
CA GLY A 180 8.54 5.94 -25.02
C GLY A 180 7.19 5.25 -24.79
N VAL A 181 6.19 5.94 -24.24
CA VAL A 181 4.82 5.44 -24.10
C VAL A 181 4.19 5.24 -25.47
N ILE A 182 4.26 6.25 -26.35
CA ILE A 182 3.75 6.18 -27.71
C ILE A 182 4.41 5.04 -28.49
N ALA A 183 5.72 4.88 -28.40
CA ALA A 183 6.44 3.81 -29.06
C ALA A 183 6.03 2.40 -28.58
N LYS A 184 5.67 2.24 -27.30
CA LYS A 184 5.30 0.94 -26.70
C LYS A 184 3.82 0.61 -26.81
N LEU A 185 2.94 1.59 -26.67
CA LEU A 185 1.48 1.38 -26.59
C LEU A 185 0.73 1.94 -27.80
N GLY A 186 1.33 2.85 -28.58
CA GLY A 186 0.72 3.51 -29.74
C GLY A 186 -0.23 4.67 -29.37
N VAL A 187 -0.25 5.05 -28.09
CA VAL A 187 -1.08 6.14 -27.51
C VAL A 187 -0.21 7.03 -26.60
N THR A 188 -0.70 8.21 -26.29
CA THR A 188 -0.05 9.12 -25.33
C THR A 188 -0.29 8.67 -23.88
N PRO A 189 0.46 9.17 -22.89
CA PRO A 189 0.21 8.85 -21.48
C PRO A 189 -1.24 9.09 -21.05
N GLU A 190 -1.83 10.19 -21.46
CA GLU A 190 -3.21 10.59 -21.14
C GLU A 190 -4.27 9.64 -21.73
N GLU A 191 -3.93 8.94 -22.82
CA GLU A 191 -4.82 8.00 -23.51
C GLU A 191 -4.67 6.54 -23.02
N VAL A 192 -3.72 6.24 -22.11
CA VAL A 192 -3.46 4.88 -21.64
C VAL A 192 -4.69 4.27 -20.96
N VAL A 193 -5.38 5.05 -20.12
CA VAL A 193 -6.61 4.62 -19.44
C VAL A 193 -7.71 4.31 -20.46
N ASP A 194 -7.91 5.18 -21.43
CA ASP A 194 -8.92 5.01 -22.48
C ASP A 194 -8.59 3.85 -23.43
N LEU A 195 -7.30 3.60 -23.69
CA LEU A 195 -6.88 2.41 -24.41
C LEU A 195 -7.32 1.13 -23.67
N LYS A 196 -7.08 1.05 -22.35
CA LYS A 196 -7.50 -0.09 -21.53
C LYS A 196 -9.02 -0.17 -21.38
N ALA A 197 -9.71 0.95 -21.30
CA ALA A 197 -11.17 1.00 -21.30
C ALA A 197 -11.78 0.30 -22.52
N LEU A 198 -11.14 0.44 -23.69
CA LEU A 198 -11.58 -0.18 -24.95
C LEU A 198 -11.07 -1.60 -25.14
N THR A 199 -9.79 -1.86 -24.85
CA THR A 199 -9.17 -3.18 -25.12
C THR A 199 -9.41 -4.18 -24.02
N GLY A 200 -9.69 -3.72 -22.80
CA GLY A 200 -9.58 -4.50 -21.59
C GLY A 200 -8.13 -4.82 -21.22
N ASP A 201 -7.97 -5.52 -20.12
CA ASP A 201 -6.70 -6.10 -19.67
C ASP A 201 -6.93 -7.48 -19.06
N SER A 202 -6.41 -8.51 -19.71
CA SER A 202 -6.55 -9.88 -19.23
C SER A 202 -5.72 -10.17 -17.98
N SER A 203 -4.66 -9.41 -17.70
CA SER A 203 -3.83 -9.59 -16.49
C SER A 203 -4.54 -9.13 -15.23
N ASP A 204 -5.51 -8.23 -15.35
CA ASP A 204 -6.30 -7.68 -14.25
C ASP A 204 -7.78 -8.05 -14.34
N ASN A 205 -8.12 -8.87 -15.33
CA ASN A 205 -9.49 -9.27 -15.63
C ASN A 205 -10.42 -8.07 -15.93
N ILE A 206 -9.87 -7.06 -16.58
CA ILE A 206 -10.62 -5.88 -17.04
C ILE A 206 -11.26 -6.22 -18.40
N PRO A 207 -12.61 -6.12 -18.53
CA PRO A 207 -13.31 -6.69 -19.68
C PRO A 207 -13.11 -5.93 -21.00
N GLY A 208 -13.03 -4.60 -20.99
CA GLY A 208 -13.03 -3.78 -22.19
C GLY A 208 -14.30 -3.89 -23.02
N VAL A 209 -14.20 -3.53 -24.30
CA VAL A 209 -15.25 -3.69 -25.32
C VAL A 209 -14.97 -4.97 -26.10
N LYS A 210 -15.89 -5.93 -26.05
CA LYS A 210 -15.69 -7.25 -26.67
C LYS A 210 -15.39 -7.16 -28.18
N GLY A 211 -14.23 -7.66 -28.58
CA GLY A 211 -13.77 -7.69 -29.96
C GLY A 211 -13.27 -6.33 -30.48
N VAL A 212 -12.92 -5.41 -29.58
CA VAL A 212 -12.10 -4.23 -29.85
C VAL A 212 -10.69 -4.52 -29.37
N GLY A 213 -9.77 -4.68 -30.31
CA GLY A 213 -8.36 -4.88 -29.99
C GLY A 213 -7.54 -3.58 -30.13
N PRO A 214 -6.24 -3.63 -29.78
CA PRO A 214 -5.39 -2.43 -29.71
C PRO A 214 -5.40 -1.57 -30.99
N LYS A 215 -5.33 -2.19 -32.17
CA LYS A 215 -5.36 -1.44 -33.45
C LYS A 215 -6.63 -0.63 -33.63
N THR A 216 -7.79 -1.21 -33.27
CA THR A 216 -9.09 -0.52 -33.39
C THR A 216 -9.20 0.57 -32.33
N ALA A 217 -8.80 0.28 -31.09
CA ALA A 217 -8.83 1.26 -29.99
C ALA A 217 -7.93 2.48 -30.30
N ILE A 218 -6.68 2.27 -30.75
CA ILE A 218 -5.78 3.34 -31.16
C ILE A 218 -6.37 4.16 -32.30
N SER A 219 -7.03 3.54 -33.29
CA SER A 219 -7.69 4.27 -34.37
C SER A 219 -8.87 5.12 -33.87
N LEU A 220 -9.63 4.62 -32.93
CA LEU A 220 -10.72 5.35 -32.28
C LEU A 220 -10.21 6.55 -31.49
N LEU A 221 -9.21 6.34 -30.63
CA LEU A 221 -8.63 7.42 -29.81
C LEU A 221 -8.00 8.51 -30.67
N LYS A 222 -7.33 8.14 -31.75
CA LYS A 222 -6.74 9.09 -32.70
C LYS A 222 -7.74 10.05 -33.32
N GLU A 223 -8.99 9.58 -33.53
CA GLU A 223 -10.03 10.36 -34.16
C GLU A 223 -10.98 11.07 -33.19
N PHE A 224 -11.17 10.50 -32.01
CA PHE A 224 -12.14 10.98 -31.05
C PHE A 224 -11.52 11.39 -29.70
N GLU A 225 -10.20 11.29 -29.57
CA GLU A 225 -9.34 11.71 -28.44
C GLU A 225 -9.52 10.85 -27.17
N HIS A 226 -10.74 10.59 -26.75
CA HIS A 226 -11.07 9.87 -25.52
C HIS A 226 -12.36 9.05 -25.64
N VAL A 227 -12.61 8.17 -24.71
CA VAL A 227 -13.81 7.28 -24.68
C VAL A 227 -15.11 8.09 -24.76
N ASP A 228 -15.19 9.21 -24.04
CA ASP A 228 -16.39 10.07 -24.09
C ASP A 228 -16.63 10.66 -25.48
N GLY A 229 -15.58 11.05 -26.19
CA GLY A 229 -15.64 11.51 -27.58
C GLY A 229 -16.14 10.45 -28.55
N ILE A 230 -15.71 9.19 -28.35
CA ILE A 230 -16.19 8.04 -29.14
C ILE A 230 -17.69 7.86 -28.93
N TYR A 231 -18.16 7.86 -27.69
CA TYR A 231 -19.59 7.66 -27.38
C TYR A 231 -20.45 8.84 -27.76
N ALA A 232 -19.96 10.07 -27.67
CA ALA A 232 -20.65 11.26 -28.19
C ALA A 232 -20.83 11.18 -29.72
N ALA A 233 -19.77 10.77 -30.43
CA ALA A 233 -19.87 10.57 -31.89
C ALA A 233 -20.85 9.44 -32.25
N LEU A 234 -20.87 8.36 -31.46
CA LEU A 234 -21.82 7.26 -31.65
C LEU A 234 -23.29 7.74 -31.45
N GLU A 235 -23.56 8.48 -30.40
CA GLU A 235 -24.85 9.04 -30.12
C GLU A 235 -25.31 10.02 -31.21
N ALA A 236 -24.40 10.86 -31.72
CA ALA A 236 -24.69 11.77 -32.84
C ALA A 236 -25.06 10.99 -34.12
N LEU A 237 -24.40 9.86 -34.41
CA LEU A 237 -24.75 8.99 -35.52
C LEU A 237 -26.14 8.38 -35.37
N GLU A 238 -26.50 7.96 -34.18
CA GLU A 238 -27.82 7.39 -33.89
C GLU A 238 -28.95 8.43 -34.08
N GLN A 239 -28.72 9.65 -33.60
CA GLN A 239 -29.67 10.76 -33.78
C GLN A 239 -29.86 11.19 -35.25
N ALA A 240 -28.78 11.10 -36.05
CA ALA A 240 -28.79 11.37 -37.46
C ALA A 240 -29.53 10.31 -38.31
N GLY A 241 -29.82 9.15 -37.70
CA GLY A 241 -30.64 8.08 -38.27
C GLY A 241 -29.86 6.97 -38.98
N PRO A 242 -30.58 5.91 -39.44
CA PRO A 242 -29.97 4.64 -39.83
C PRO A 242 -29.14 4.71 -41.12
N LYS A 243 -29.20 5.77 -41.89
CA LYS A 243 -28.36 6.00 -43.08
C LYS A 243 -27.16 6.92 -42.84
N ALA A 244 -27.04 7.46 -41.62
CA ALA A 244 -25.94 8.32 -41.27
C ALA A 244 -24.61 7.52 -41.30
N LYS A 245 -23.56 8.18 -41.75
CA LYS A 245 -22.21 7.63 -41.76
C LYS A 245 -21.33 8.54 -40.94
N ASP A 246 -20.41 7.93 -40.18
CA ASP A 246 -19.35 8.67 -39.52
C ASP A 246 -18.51 9.46 -40.53
N PRO A 247 -18.43 10.79 -40.41
CA PRO A 247 -17.62 11.61 -41.30
C PRO A 247 -16.14 11.24 -41.32
N LYS A 248 -15.64 10.72 -40.19
CA LYS A 248 -14.25 10.25 -40.02
C LYS A 248 -14.05 8.82 -40.54
N GLY A 249 -15.13 8.08 -40.81
CA GLY A 249 -15.12 6.74 -41.40
C GLY A 249 -14.61 5.62 -40.50
N VAL A 250 -14.41 5.88 -39.20
CA VAL A 250 -13.92 4.90 -38.21
C VAL A 250 -15.10 4.13 -37.60
N LEU A 251 -16.18 4.81 -37.21
CA LEU A 251 -17.38 4.18 -36.69
C LEU A 251 -18.21 3.59 -37.83
N LYS A 252 -18.09 2.28 -38.05
CA LYS A 252 -18.77 1.57 -39.14
C LYS A 252 -19.05 0.10 -38.84
N GLY A 253 -20.09 -0.42 -39.47
CA GLY A 253 -20.42 -1.85 -39.43
C GLY A 253 -20.60 -2.38 -38.01
N ALA A 254 -20.08 -3.58 -37.77
CA ALA A 254 -20.22 -4.27 -36.49
C ALA A 254 -19.53 -3.55 -35.30
N LEU A 255 -18.63 -2.59 -35.56
CA LEU A 255 -17.97 -1.83 -34.49
C LEU A 255 -18.95 -0.95 -33.71
N ILE A 256 -19.89 -0.32 -34.43
CA ILE A 256 -20.96 0.51 -33.81
C ILE A 256 -21.74 -0.34 -32.80
N GLU A 257 -22.14 -1.54 -33.18
CA GLU A 257 -22.92 -2.42 -32.31
C GLU A 257 -22.11 -2.91 -31.10
N LYS A 258 -20.83 -3.26 -31.31
CA LYS A 258 -19.93 -3.64 -30.21
C LYS A 258 -19.79 -2.53 -29.17
N LEU A 259 -19.52 -1.30 -29.61
CA LEU A 259 -19.39 -0.15 -28.73
C LEU A 259 -20.71 0.14 -27.99
N ARG A 260 -21.85 0.01 -28.67
CA ARG A 260 -23.18 0.20 -28.07
C ARG A 260 -23.45 -0.81 -26.96
N VAL A 261 -23.28 -2.10 -27.26
CA VAL A 261 -23.59 -3.20 -26.34
C VAL A 261 -22.70 -3.13 -25.11
N ASP A 262 -21.43 -2.87 -25.30
CA ASP A 262 -20.42 -2.88 -24.23
C ASP A 262 -20.10 -1.48 -23.65
N LYS A 263 -20.96 -0.47 -23.86
CA LYS A 263 -20.76 0.88 -23.30
C LYS A 263 -20.51 0.84 -21.80
N GLY A 264 -21.32 0.08 -21.04
CA GLY A 264 -21.15 -0.08 -19.60
C GLY A 264 -19.80 -0.71 -19.22
N ASN A 265 -19.35 -1.73 -19.99
CA ASN A 265 -18.04 -2.35 -19.76
C ASN A 265 -16.90 -1.39 -20.06
N ALA A 266 -16.99 -0.54 -21.09
CA ALA A 266 -15.95 0.45 -21.39
C ALA A 266 -15.73 1.41 -20.23
N TYR A 267 -16.80 1.98 -19.68
CA TYR A 267 -16.71 2.91 -18.54
C TYR A 267 -16.27 2.21 -17.25
N ARG A 268 -16.74 0.99 -17.00
CA ARG A 268 -16.24 0.18 -15.87
C ARG A 268 -14.75 -0.09 -16.01
N SER A 269 -14.31 -0.51 -17.19
CA SER A 269 -12.90 -0.78 -17.48
C SER A 269 -12.03 0.47 -17.33
N ARG A 270 -12.55 1.65 -17.73
CA ARG A 270 -11.88 2.93 -17.52
C ARG A 270 -11.63 3.19 -16.03
N MET A 271 -12.68 3.06 -15.21
CA MET A 271 -12.59 3.23 -13.76
C MET A 271 -11.62 2.24 -13.10
N LEU A 272 -11.61 0.98 -13.54
CA LEU A 272 -10.69 -0.05 -13.02
C LEU A 272 -9.24 0.20 -13.42
N ALA A 273 -8.99 0.74 -14.62
CA ALA A 273 -7.66 1.00 -15.16
C ALA A 273 -7.04 2.33 -14.69
N GLU A 274 -7.86 3.26 -14.20
CA GLU A 274 -7.41 4.59 -13.78
C GLU A 274 -6.64 4.52 -12.47
N ILE A 275 -5.42 5.09 -12.46
CA ILE A 275 -4.63 5.29 -11.25
C ILE A 275 -5.01 6.63 -10.64
N LEU A 276 -5.44 6.61 -9.39
CA LEU A 276 -5.81 7.82 -8.66
C LEU A 276 -4.55 8.57 -8.23
N ILE A 277 -4.54 9.89 -8.43
CA ILE A 277 -3.38 10.75 -8.16
C ILE A 277 -3.57 11.69 -6.96
N ASP A 278 -4.65 11.54 -6.23
CA ASP A 278 -4.96 12.33 -5.03
C ASP A 278 -5.82 11.54 -4.05
N ILE A 279 -5.26 10.42 -3.54
CA ILE A 279 -5.90 9.61 -2.50
C ILE A 279 -5.51 10.14 -1.11
N PRO A 280 -6.35 9.90 -0.08
CA PRO A 280 -5.96 10.13 1.29
C PRO A 280 -4.87 9.13 1.70
N LEU A 281 -3.72 9.64 2.14
CA LEU A 281 -2.66 8.81 2.72
C LEU A 281 -2.80 8.82 4.24
N PRO A 282 -2.64 7.67 4.93
CA PRO A 282 -2.71 7.61 6.39
C PRO A 282 -1.68 8.52 7.07
N SER A 283 -0.53 8.71 6.43
CA SER A 283 0.50 9.65 6.82
C SER A 283 1.27 10.12 5.59
N GLU A 284 1.74 11.37 5.58
CA GLU A 284 2.63 11.86 4.53
C GLU A 284 4.04 11.29 4.77
N PRO A 285 4.59 10.49 3.85
CA PRO A 285 5.94 9.98 4.00
C PRO A 285 6.96 11.10 3.81
N ARG A 286 8.05 11.05 4.56
CA ARG A 286 9.22 11.87 4.26
C ARG A 286 9.74 11.51 2.86
N LEU A 287 10.00 12.49 2.01
CA LEU A 287 10.51 12.23 0.66
C LEU A 287 12.04 12.11 0.65
N GLU A 288 12.73 12.92 1.45
CA GLU A 288 14.18 12.97 1.52
C GLU A 288 14.78 11.68 2.07
N LEU A 289 16.03 11.42 1.69
CA LEU A 289 16.79 10.31 2.24
C LEU A 289 16.95 10.45 3.76
N GLY A 290 16.96 9.33 4.45
CA GLY A 290 17.11 9.25 5.89
C GLY A 290 18.54 9.08 6.37
N ALA A 291 18.72 8.33 7.45
CA ALA A 291 19.99 8.03 8.06
C ALA A 291 20.18 6.51 8.16
N VAL A 292 21.03 5.95 7.31
CA VAL A 292 21.32 4.50 7.31
C VAL A 292 21.98 4.08 8.62
N GLN A 293 21.39 3.08 9.27
CA GLN A 293 21.93 2.44 10.47
C GLN A 293 22.87 1.30 10.05
N ALA A 294 24.13 1.64 9.74
CA ALA A 294 25.06 0.70 9.10
C ALA A 294 25.30 -0.58 9.91
N GLU A 295 25.37 -0.48 11.24
CA GLU A 295 25.56 -1.65 12.13
C GLU A 295 24.31 -2.53 12.15
N ALA A 296 23.13 -1.95 12.24
CA ALA A 296 21.85 -2.67 12.18
C ALA A 296 21.67 -3.36 10.82
N LEU A 297 21.99 -2.65 9.72
CA LEU A 297 21.93 -3.22 8.38
C LEU A 297 22.88 -4.42 8.24
N ALA A 298 24.13 -4.29 8.73
CA ALA A 298 25.10 -5.38 8.68
C ALA A 298 24.58 -6.60 9.47
N GLY A 299 24.07 -6.39 10.69
CA GLY A 299 23.50 -7.46 11.53
C GLY A 299 22.33 -8.18 10.86
N SER A 300 21.34 -7.45 10.35
CA SER A 300 20.19 -8.05 9.65
C SER A 300 20.62 -8.85 8.41
N LEU A 301 21.60 -8.34 7.64
CA LEU A 301 22.11 -9.04 6.46
C LEU A 301 22.94 -10.28 6.84
N GLU A 302 23.67 -10.27 7.97
CA GLU A 302 24.39 -11.43 8.50
C GLU A 302 23.43 -12.51 8.99
N GLU A 303 22.37 -12.16 9.70
CA GLU A 303 21.32 -13.07 10.14
C GLU A 303 20.65 -13.78 8.95
N LEU A 304 20.45 -13.06 7.85
CA LEU A 304 19.93 -13.61 6.60
C LEU A 304 21.00 -14.30 5.73
N GLU A 305 22.24 -14.44 6.20
CA GLU A 305 23.39 -15.01 5.49
C GLU A 305 23.68 -14.32 4.13
N LEU A 306 23.32 -13.06 3.98
CA LEU A 306 23.50 -12.26 2.76
C LEU A 306 24.88 -11.58 2.71
N TYR A 307 25.95 -12.34 2.91
CA TYR A 307 27.34 -11.85 3.05
C TYR A 307 27.84 -11.00 1.88
N SER A 308 27.30 -11.19 0.69
CA SER A 308 27.64 -10.35 -0.46
C SER A 308 27.10 -8.92 -0.32
N LEU A 309 25.92 -8.75 0.32
CA LEU A 309 25.33 -7.45 0.62
C LEU A 309 25.95 -6.82 1.88
N VAL A 310 26.39 -7.62 2.86
CA VAL A 310 27.16 -7.12 4.02
C VAL A 310 28.37 -6.30 3.54
N LYS A 311 29.08 -6.79 2.51
CA LYS A 311 30.21 -6.06 1.89
C LYS A 311 29.78 -4.76 1.20
N GLN A 312 28.51 -4.57 0.91
CA GLN A 312 27.96 -3.38 0.28
C GLN A 312 27.42 -2.34 1.29
N VAL A 313 27.40 -2.64 2.59
CA VAL A 313 26.90 -1.72 3.63
C VAL A 313 27.51 -0.32 3.53
N PRO A 314 28.83 -0.14 3.29
CA PRO A 314 29.38 1.20 3.08
C PRO A 314 28.76 1.94 1.87
N ASN A 315 28.42 1.23 0.80
CA ASN A 315 27.77 1.81 -0.38
C ASN A 315 26.33 2.21 -0.08
N PHE A 316 25.59 1.41 0.71
CA PHE A 316 24.26 1.80 1.19
C PHE A 316 24.35 3.07 2.05
N ALA A 317 25.26 3.13 3.01
CA ALA A 317 25.46 4.30 3.85
C ALA A 317 25.80 5.55 3.02
N GLN A 318 26.63 5.42 1.98
CA GLN A 318 27.00 6.53 1.11
C GLN A 318 25.83 7.02 0.23
N LEU A 319 24.98 6.10 -0.27
CA LEU A 319 23.94 6.44 -1.24
C LEU A 319 22.62 6.86 -0.61
N PHE A 320 22.28 6.36 0.57
CA PHE A 320 20.98 6.53 1.19
C PHE A 320 20.98 7.45 2.42
N SER A 321 22.14 7.96 2.85
CA SER A 321 22.18 8.98 3.88
C SER A 321 21.98 10.38 3.31
N ALA A 322 21.15 11.17 3.96
CA ALA A 322 20.94 12.57 3.62
C ALA A 322 22.28 13.31 3.68
N VAL A 323 22.63 14.03 2.62
CA VAL A 323 23.71 15.02 2.67
C VAL A 323 23.16 16.21 3.46
N PRO A 324 23.75 16.60 4.61
CA PRO A 324 23.29 17.79 5.32
C PRO A 324 23.29 18.98 4.37
N PRO A 325 22.27 19.86 4.39
CA PRO A 325 22.29 21.08 3.59
C PRO A 325 23.51 21.89 4.02
N GLN A 326 24.45 22.12 3.12
CA GLN A 326 25.54 23.05 3.36
C GLN A 326 24.91 24.44 3.53
N PRO A 327 25.21 25.17 4.63
CA PRO A 327 24.74 26.54 4.76
C PRO A 327 25.24 27.33 3.57
N SER A 328 24.35 28.01 2.90
CA SER A 328 24.68 28.94 1.82
C SER A 328 25.60 30.02 2.40
N GLU A 329 26.90 29.94 2.12
CA GLU A 329 27.83 31.01 2.41
C GLU A 329 27.45 32.24 1.56
N GLY A 330 26.77 33.17 2.22
CA GLY A 330 26.62 34.53 1.78
C GLY A 330 28.00 35.21 1.79
N SER A 331 28.36 35.74 0.65
CA SER A 331 29.54 36.51 0.34
C SER A 331 30.08 37.41 1.45
N SER A 332 31.35 37.23 1.79
CA SER A 332 32.52 38.10 2.06
C SER A 332 32.36 39.46 2.80
N PRO A 333 33.40 40.08 3.35
CA PRO A 333 34.80 39.94 3.02
C PRO A 333 35.80 39.90 4.25
N ALA A 334 36.95 39.38 3.91
CA ALA A 334 38.32 39.65 4.39
C ALA A 334 38.60 40.24 5.79
N GLY A 335 39.43 39.53 6.52
CA GLY A 335 40.39 40.20 7.40
C GLY A 335 40.63 39.62 8.77
N GLY A 336 41.73 38.89 8.95
CA GLY A 336 42.51 39.07 10.16
C GLY A 336 42.53 37.99 11.25
N LYS A 337 43.61 37.22 11.19
CA LYS A 337 44.42 36.75 12.33
C LYS A 337 43.90 35.65 13.26
N ALA A 338 44.65 34.58 13.19
CA ALA A 338 44.78 33.49 14.16
C ALA A 338 45.06 33.97 15.60
N VAL A 339 44.41 33.35 16.58
CA VAL A 339 44.95 33.16 17.92
C VAL A 339 44.56 31.76 18.44
N THR A 340 45.57 31.03 18.83
CA THR A 340 45.62 29.74 19.44
C THR A 340 45.15 29.70 20.89
N ALA A 341 44.80 28.49 21.34
CA ALA A 341 44.75 27.96 22.73
C ALA A 341 43.46 28.23 23.52
N ALA A 342 42.87 27.29 24.21
CA ALA A 342 43.35 26.26 25.11
C ALA A 342 42.17 25.36 25.51
N ALA A 343 42.47 24.11 25.76
CA ALA A 343 41.63 23.12 26.41
C ALA A 343 41.27 23.57 27.85
N GLN A 344 40.03 23.41 28.25
CA GLN A 344 39.68 23.23 29.67
C GLN A 344 38.59 22.19 29.79
N THR A 345 38.97 21.11 30.40
CA THR A 345 38.18 20.05 31.02
C THR A 345 37.27 20.66 32.10
N ALA A 346 35.99 20.34 32.06
CA ALA A 346 35.13 20.41 33.23
C ALA A 346 34.20 19.20 33.28
N THR A 347 34.38 18.49 34.35
CA THR A 347 33.72 17.28 34.81
C THR A 347 32.27 17.54 35.25
N SER A 348 31.45 16.50 35.05
CA SER A 348 30.38 15.99 35.90
C SER A 348 29.12 16.82 36.14
N GLY A 349 28.00 16.17 35.86
CA GLY A 349 26.69 16.48 36.40
C GLY A 349 25.58 15.87 35.56
N SER A 350 25.34 14.55 35.69
CA SER A 350 24.09 13.96 35.28
C SER A 350 22.93 14.50 36.13
N PRO A 351 21.86 15.00 35.55
CA PRO A 351 20.61 15.14 36.28
C PRO A 351 19.90 13.77 36.28
N GLU A 352 19.57 13.29 37.46
CA GLU A 352 18.67 12.20 37.75
C GLU A 352 17.39 12.33 36.89
N ALA A 353 17.09 11.31 36.16
CA ALA A 353 15.81 11.15 35.46
C ALA A 353 14.71 10.98 36.52
N LYS A 354 13.76 11.92 36.57
CA LYS A 354 12.47 11.73 37.24
C LYS A 354 11.77 10.49 36.65
N PRO A 355 11.09 9.67 37.48
CA PRO A 355 10.24 8.60 36.99
C PRO A 355 9.16 9.16 36.05
N PRO A 356 8.74 8.40 35.04
CA PRO A 356 7.65 8.82 34.17
C PRO A 356 6.37 8.99 35.04
N GLU A 357 5.73 10.13 34.89
CA GLU A 357 4.43 10.42 35.45
C GLU A 357 3.43 9.39 34.92
N GLU A 358 2.79 8.63 35.80
CA GLU A 358 1.74 7.68 35.43
C GLU A 358 0.67 8.41 34.61
N ALA A 359 0.44 7.92 33.39
CA ALA A 359 -0.67 8.37 32.58
C ALA A 359 -2.00 8.21 33.38
N PRO A 360 -2.91 9.18 33.35
CA PRO A 360 -4.18 9.08 34.06
C PRO A 360 -4.91 7.81 33.62
N ALA A 361 -5.35 7.00 34.59
CA ALA A 361 -6.13 5.81 34.32
C ALA A 361 -7.37 6.17 33.50
N LEU A 362 -7.51 5.55 32.32
CA LEU A 362 -8.71 5.73 31.51
C LEU A 362 -9.95 5.28 32.30
N PRO A 363 -11.06 6.01 32.22
CA PRO A 363 -12.31 5.60 32.87
C PRO A 363 -12.74 4.21 32.37
N ALA A 364 -13.26 3.39 33.26
CA ALA A 364 -13.79 2.08 32.91
C ALA A 364 -14.93 2.24 31.90
N LEU A 365 -14.85 1.55 30.76
CA LEU A 365 -15.89 1.57 29.73
C LEU A 365 -17.08 0.70 30.18
N GLU A 366 -18.29 1.19 29.95
CA GLU A 366 -19.55 0.50 30.27
C GLU A 366 -20.37 0.24 28.99
N PRO A 367 -19.96 -0.75 28.14
CA PRO A 367 -20.63 -0.99 26.87
C PRO A 367 -22.07 -1.52 27.07
N GLN A 368 -22.99 -0.98 26.28
CA GLN A 368 -24.36 -1.48 26.23
C GLN A 368 -24.40 -2.76 25.40
N LEU A 369 -24.83 -3.89 25.97
CA LEU A 369 -24.95 -5.14 25.26
C LEU A 369 -26.33 -5.21 24.57
N ILE A 370 -26.33 -5.28 23.24
CA ILE A 370 -27.53 -5.26 22.39
C ILE A 370 -27.92 -6.70 22.03
N THR A 371 -28.92 -7.23 22.73
CA THR A 371 -29.35 -8.64 22.58
C THR A 371 -30.80 -8.79 22.22
N SER A 372 -31.54 -7.68 21.98
CA SER A 372 -32.93 -7.76 21.54
C SER A 372 -33.21 -6.83 20.35
N PRO A 373 -34.20 -7.17 19.51
CA PRO A 373 -34.60 -6.33 18.38
C PRO A 373 -35.00 -4.91 18.78
N GLU A 374 -35.63 -4.75 19.96
CA GLU A 374 -36.03 -3.42 20.47
C GLU A 374 -34.82 -2.58 20.86
N ALA A 375 -33.81 -3.19 21.52
CA ALA A 375 -32.57 -2.51 21.85
C ALA A 375 -31.79 -2.12 20.58
N LEU A 376 -31.77 -2.99 19.56
CA LEU A 376 -31.18 -2.68 18.26
C LEU A 376 -31.89 -1.52 17.57
N ALA A 377 -33.21 -1.49 17.54
CA ALA A 377 -33.97 -0.41 16.97
C ALA A 377 -33.69 0.94 17.68
N ALA A 378 -33.59 0.91 19.01
CA ALA A 378 -33.23 2.10 19.79
C ALA A 378 -31.79 2.58 19.50
N LEU A 379 -30.83 1.67 19.34
CA LEU A 379 -29.47 2.00 18.94
C LEU A 379 -29.43 2.64 17.55
N VAL A 380 -30.11 2.04 16.55
CA VAL A 380 -30.18 2.57 15.18
C VAL A 380 -30.78 3.99 15.17
N GLN A 381 -31.84 4.22 15.94
CA GLN A 381 -32.42 5.56 16.04
C GLN A 381 -31.42 6.56 16.64
N ARG A 382 -30.70 6.18 17.68
CA ARG A 382 -29.66 7.02 18.29
C ARG A 382 -28.53 7.35 17.29
N LEU A 383 -28.06 6.36 16.51
CA LEU A 383 -27.02 6.56 15.52
C LEU A 383 -27.47 7.47 14.37
N ASN A 384 -28.73 7.42 13.97
CA ASN A 384 -29.30 8.33 12.97
C ASN A 384 -29.38 9.79 13.48
N ASP A 385 -29.43 10.00 14.78
CA ASP A 385 -29.39 11.34 15.38
C ASP A 385 -27.95 11.91 15.47
N CYS A 386 -26.92 11.10 15.25
CA CYS A 386 -25.51 11.51 15.23
C CYS A 386 -25.14 12.12 13.88
N THR A 387 -25.49 13.38 13.67
CA THR A 387 -25.30 14.10 12.40
C THR A 387 -24.14 15.09 12.37
N ASP A 388 -23.40 15.23 13.49
CA ASP A 388 -22.26 16.14 13.59
C ASP A 388 -21.00 15.53 12.93
N PRO A 389 -20.51 16.09 11.81
CA PRO A 389 -19.31 15.57 11.16
C PRO A 389 -18.02 15.73 11.99
N GLY A 390 -18.04 16.58 13.01
CA GLY A 390 -16.94 16.75 13.98
C GLY A 390 -16.91 15.65 15.07
N ARG A 391 -17.96 14.81 15.16
CA ARG A 391 -18.07 13.71 16.12
C ARG A 391 -18.58 12.44 15.39
N PRO A 392 -17.75 11.81 14.56
CA PRO A 392 -18.15 10.64 13.79
C PRO A 392 -18.47 9.46 14.72
N VAL A 393 -19.41 8.63 14.28
CA VAL A 393 -19.64 7.32 14.90
C VAL A 393 -18.50 6.38 14.51
N ALA A 394 -17.87 5.74 15.50
CA ALA A 394 -16.90 4.69 15.26
C ALA A 394 -17.61 3.33 15.21
N LEU A 395 -17.22 2.49 14.25
CA LEU A 395 -17.72 1.13 14.10
C LEU A 395 -16.54 0.17 14.02
N ASP A 396 -16.62 -0.92 14.75
CA ASP A 396 -15.64 -2.01 14.76
C ASP A 396 -16.34 -3.36 14.62
N THR A 397 -15.66 -4.33 14.01
CA THR A 397 -16.24 -5.65 13.74
C THR A 397 -15.34 -6.75 14.27
N GLU A 398 -15.91 -7.67 15.04
CA GLU A 398 -15.25 -8.88 15.52
C GLU A 398 -15.58 -10.06 14.60
N THR A 399 -14.53 -10.77 14.17
CA THR A 399 -14.66 -11.86 13.21
C THR A 399 -13.91 -13.11 13.65
N THR A 400 -14.29 -14.29 13.10
CA THR A 400 -13.69 -15.59 13.43
C THR A 400 -12.29 -15.79 12.86
N SER A 401 -11.85 -14.96 11.89
CA SER A 401 -10.58 -15.10 11.17
C SER A 401 -10.07 -13.74 10.70
N LEU A 402 -8.76 -13.60 10.61
CA LEU A 402 -8.13 -12.47 9.93
C LEU A 402 -8.23 -12.59 8.40
N ASN A 403 -8.61 -13.75 7.87
CA ASN A 403 -8.86 -13.93 6.45
C ASN A 403 -10.31 -13.53 6.13
N PRO A 404 -10.56 -12.41 5.44
CA PRO A 404 -11.92 -11.89 5.19
C PRO A 404 -12.79 -12.82 4.34
N PHE A 405 -12.19 -13.75 3.57
CA PHE A 405 -12.93 -14.75 2.78
C PHE A 405 -13.37 -15.97 3.57
N GLN A 406 -12.89 -16.14 4.80
CA GLN A 406 -13.22 -17.23 5.71
C GLN A 406 -13.78 -16.74 7.04
N ALA A 407 -13.78 -15.44 7.23
CA ALA A 407 -14.24 -14.79 8.44
C ALA A 407 -15.77 -14.77 8.49
N GLU A 408 -16.31 -15.22 9.61
CA GLU A 408 -17.71 -15.03 9.95
C GLU A 408 -17.81 -13.89 10.97
N LEU A 409 -18.81 -13.03 10.82
CA LEU A 409 -19.02 -11.91 11.74
C LEU A 409 -19.49 -12.45 13.09
N VAL A 410 -18.75 -12.15 14.14
CA VAL A 410 -19.03 -12.57 15.52
C VAL A 410 -19.74 -11.48 16.31
N GLY A 411 -19.39 -10.23 16.08
CA GLY A 411 -20.01 -9.10 16.74
C GLY A 411 -19.68 -7.76 16.09
N VAL A 412 -20.42 -6.74 16.46
CA VAL A 412 -20.22 -5.37 16.01
C VAL A 412 -20.13 -4.44 17.21
N GLY A 413 -19.02 -3.72 17.35
CA GLY A 413 -18.83 -2.63 18.30
C GLY A 413 -19.20 -1.29 17.67
N VAL A 414 -19.90 -0.43 18.42
CA VAL A 414 -20.28 0.91 17.95
C VAL A 414 -20.05 1.91 19.07
N ALA A 415 -19.38 3.05 18.77
CA ALA A 415 -19.22 4.16 19.71
C ALA A 415 -19.70 5.47 19.05
N TRP A 416 -20.50 6.25 19.79
CA TRP A 416 -21.08 7.51 19.28
C TRP A 416 -20.71 8.74 20.12
N GLY A 417 -19.77 8.58 21.05
CA GLY A 417 -19.26 9.66 21.90
C GLY A 417 -18.08 9.24 22.76
N ASP A 418 -17.62 10.15 23.61
CA ASP A 418 -16.43 9.96 24.45
C ASP A 418 -16.77 9.52 25.87
N GLY A 419 -18.07 9.37 26.19
CA GLY A 419 -18.55 8.96 27.51
C GLY A 419 -18.44 7.44 27.70
N PRO A 420 -18.22 6.97 28.95
CA PRO A 420 -18.03 5.54 29.26
C PRO A 420 -19.21 4.64 28.88
N GLY A 421 -20.41 5.19 28.74
CA GLY A 421 -21.64 4.47 28.31
C GLY A 421 -22.09 4.83 26.89
N GLU A 422 -21.29 5.59 26.11
CA GLU A 422 -21.60 5.98 24.74
C GLU A 422 -21.04 4.98 23.72
N LEU A 423 -21.13 3.69 24.05
CA LEU A 423 -20.71 2.58 23.21
C LEU A 423 -21.65 1.39 23.40
N ALA A 424 -21.78 0.57 22.38
CA ALA A 424 -22.58 -0.64 22.39
C ALA A 424 -21.84 -1.80 21.69
N TYR A 425 -22.20 -3.03 22.08
CA TYR A 425 -21.74 -4.24 21.42
C TYR A 425 -22.95 -5.11 21.02
N ILE A 426 -22.97 -5.55 19.77
CA ILE A 426 -24.01 -6.38 19.19
C ILE A 426 -23.42 -7.78 18.97
N PRO A 427 -23.71 -8.79 19.80
CA PRO A 427 -23.24 -10.15 19.60
C PRO A 427 -24.04 -10.86 18.50
N ILE A 428 -23.37 -11.43 17.52
CA ILE A 428 -23.99 -12.09 16.35
C ILE A 428 -23.66 -13.58 16.29
N GLY A 429 -22.39 -13.96 16.36
CA GLY A 429 -21.89 -15.32 16.11
C GLY A 429 -21.16 -15.94 17.29
N HIS A 430 -21.49 -15.61 18.54
CA HIS A 430 -20.82 -16.18 19.70
C HIS A 430 -21.27 -17.64 19.96
N HIS A 431 -20.29 -18.54 20.10
CA HIS A 431 -20.52 -19.92 20.49
C HIS A 431 -20.02 -20.18 21.93
N LEU A 432 -20.78 -20.93 22.70
CA LEU A 432 -20.29 -21.39 24.01
C LEU A 432 -19.16 -22.40 23.81
N PRO A 433 -18.15 -22.48 24.69
CA PRO A 433 -16.99 -23.36 24.54
C PRO A 433 -17.38 -24.86 24.39
N GLU A 434 -18.52 -25.28 24.92
CA GLU A 434 -19.04 -26.66 24.83
C GLU A 434 -19.63 -27.00 23.44
N GLN A 435 -19.82 -26.03 22.56
CA GLN A 435 -20.42 -26.21 21.23
C GLN A 435 -19.39 -26.20 20.08
N LEU A 436 -18.10 -26.01 20.38
CA LEU A 436 -17.04 -26.09 19.38
C LEU A 436 -16.83 -27.55 18.98
N PRO A 437 -16.87 -27.89 17.66
CA PRO A 437 -16.55 -29.24 17.22
C PRO A 437 -15.11 -29.59 17.58
N ALA A 438 -14.87 -30.82 17.99
CA ALA A 438 -13.59 -31.34 18.52
C ALA A 438 -12.37 -31.17 17.57
N GLN A 439 -12.56 -30.73 16.33
CA GLN A 439 -11.51 -30.51 15.35
C GLN A 439 -10.88 -29.10 15.40
N GLN A 440 -11.45 -28.15 16.16
CA GLN A 440 -10.87 -26.78 16.28
C GLN A 440 -10.06 -26.56 17.57
N SER A 441 -9.97 -27.57 18.46
CA SER A 441 -9.23 -27.46 19.73
C SER A 441 -7.68 -27.48 19.59
N GLN A 442 -7.14 -27.61 18.37
CA GLN A 442 -5.67 -27.53 18.16
C GLN A 442 -5.18 -26.10 17.90
N ALA A 443 -6.05 -25.16 17.51
CA ALA A 443 -5.66 -23.77 17.29
C ALA A 443 -5.65 -22.90 18.57
N SER A 444 -6.23 -23.39 19.69
CA SER A 444 -6.32 -22.63 20.95
C SER A 444 -5.04 -22.71 21.82
N GLY A 445 -4.06 -23.53 21.43
CA GLY A 445 -2.79 -23.68 22.18
C GLY A 445 -1.86 -22.49 22.05
N ASP A 446 -1.87 -21.83 20.91
CA ASP A 446 -0.87 -20.80 20.58
C ASP A 446 -1.21 -19.40 21.14
N ILE A 447 -2.48 -19.14 21.45
CA ILE A 447 -2.90 -17.82 21.98
C ILE A 447 -2.56 -17.67 23.48
N GLN A 448 -2.49 -18.78 24.24
CA GLN A 448 -2.09 -18.72 25.65
C GLN A 448 -0.59 -18.52 25.86
N GLU A 449 0.25 -18.79 24.86
CA GLU A 449 1.70 -18.59 24.92
C GLU A 449 2.11 -17.14 24.62
N LEU A 450 1.32 -16.42 23.85
CA LEU A 450 1.54 -14.99 23.52
C LEU A 450 1.14 -14.00 24.64
N LEU A 451 0.46 -14.45 25.68
CA LEU A 451 0.02 -13.63 26.81
C LEU A 451 0.84 -13.84 28.10
N LYS A 452 2.05 -14.39 28.01
CA LYS A 452 2.96 -14.47 29.18
C LYS A 452 3.60 -13.12 29.46
N ILE A 453 2.90 -12.32 30.26
CA ILE A 453 3.50 -11.20 30.98
C ILE A 453 4.30 -11.79 32.16
N PRO A 454 5.57 -11.42 32.38
CA PRO A 454 6.37 -11.97 33.47
C PRO A 454 5.81 -11.51 34.82
N SER A 455 5.30 -12.45 35.61
CA SER A 455 4.90 -12.23 37.00
C SER A 455 6.16 -12.18 37.88
N GLY A 456 6.48 -11.02 38.42
CA GLY A 456 7.43 -10.83 39.51
C GLY A 456 6.74 -10.93 40.86
N THR A 457 7.16 -11.95 41.60
CA THR A 457 7.29 -12.12 43.07
C THR A 457 6.17 -11.74 44.05
N SER A 458 5.61 -12.78 44.62
CA SER A 458 5.50 -13.20 46.05
C SER A 458 4.70 -12.40 47.06
N THR A 459 3.84 -13.21 47.70
CA THR A 459 3.39 -13.36 49.11
C THR A 459 2.48 -12.30 49.71
N GLU A 460 1.24 -12.67 50.05
CA GLU A 460 0.80 -13.11 51.38
C GLU A 460 -0.70 -13.35 51.41
N SER A 461 -1.06 -14.33 52.19
CA SER A 461 -2.38 -14.89 52.46
C SER A 461 -3.24 -14.00 53.37
N ALA A 462 -4.55 -13.92 53.09
CA ALA A 462 -5.60 -13.99 54.11
C ALA A 462 -7.02 -14.16 53.51
N PRO A 463 -7.97 -14.71 54.24
CA PRO A 463 -9.08 -15.46 53.70
C PRO A 463 -10.39 -14.65 53.66
N GLY A 464 -11.25 -14.97 52.71
CA GLY A 464 -12.60 -14.37 52.70
C GLY A 464 -13.46 -14.77 51.55
N GLY A 465 -14.32 -15.72 51.73
CA GLY A 465 -15.65 -15.79 51.18
C GLY A 465 -15.79 -15.98 49.66
N CYS A 466 -15.73 -17.22 49.21
CA CYS A 466 -16.21 -17.63 47.90
C CYS A 466 -17.75 -17.54 47.87
N THR A 467 -18.31 -16.47 47.35
CA THR A 467 -19.69 -16.43 46.89
C THR A 467 -19.73 -17.10 45.51
N SER A 468 -20.46 -18.22 45.45
CA SER A 468 -20.74 -18.95 44.22
C SER A 468 -21.30 -18.01 43.15
N LEU A 469 -20.53 -17.74 42.10
CA LEU A 469 -21.01 -17.12 40.87
C LEU A 469 -21.98 -18.14 40.21
N GLN A 470 -23.22 -17.73 40.01
CA GLN A 470 -24.17 -18.45 39.17
C GLN A 470 -23.59 -18.65 37.79
N PRO A 471 -23.88 -19.79 37.11
CA PRO A 471 -23.43 -19.99 35.73
C PRO A 471 -23.93 -18.85 34.84
N PRO A 472 -23.13 -18.38 33.86
CA PRO A 472 -23.52 -17.29 33.00
C PRO A 472 -24.82 -17.66 32.27
N GLN A 473 -25.80 -16.77 32.36
CA GLN A 473 -27.05 -16.88 31.59
C GLN A 473 -26.65 -16.91 30.10
N GLN A 474 -27.34 -17.77 29.32
CA GLN A 474 -27.15 -17.83 27.86
C GLN A 474 -27.26 -16.43 27.28
N ILE A 475 -26.19 -15.97 26.62
CA ILE A 475 -26.19 -14.69 25.92
C ILE A 475 -27.18 -14.81 24.76
N GLN A 476 -28.26 -14.04 24.81
CA GLN A 476 -29.23 -13.97 23.74
C GLN A 476 -28.59 -13.21 22.59
N GLN A 477 -28.51 -13.84 21.40
CA GLN A 477 -27.89 -13.25 20.21
C GLN A 477 -28.97 -12.83 19.22
N LEU A 478 -28.67 -11.81 18.44
CA LEU A 478 -29.50 -11.39 17.33
C LEU A 478 -29.14 -12.20 16.07
N PRO A 479 -30.13 -12.61 15.24
CA PRO A 479 -29.85 -13.23 13.96
C PRO A 479 -29.20 -12.20 13.03
N LEU A 480 -28.20 -12.62 12.23
CA LEU A 480 -27.46 -11.76 11.31
C LEU A 480 -28.37 -10.94 10.37
N ALA A 481 -29.53 -11.47 10.00
CA ALA A 481 -30.50 -10.77 9.16
C ALA A 481 -31.21 -9.58 9.86
N ALA A 482 -31.03 -9.41 11.16
CA ALA A 482 -31.65 -8.33 11.93
C ALA A 482 -30.67 -7.18 12.19
N VAL A 483 -29.37 -7.37 11.94
CA VAL A 483 -28.28 -6.40 12.07
C VAL A 483 -27.89 -5.87 10.70
#